data_2ac5a973a232a02184e60f5a89225c08
#
_entry.id   2ac5a973a232a02184e60f5a89225c08
#
_cell.length_a   1.000
_cell.length_b   1.000
_cell.length_c   1.000
_cell.angle_alpha   90.00
_cell.angle_beta   90.00
_cell.angle_gamma   90.00
#
_symmetry.space_group_name_H-M   'P 1'
#
loop_
_entity.id
_entity.type
_entity.pdbx_description
1 polymer ?
#
loop_
_entity_poly.entity_id
_entity_poly.type
_entity_poly.pdbx_seq_one_letter_code
_entity_poly.pdbx_strand_id
1 'polypeptide(L)'
;MSNPVDSLHTVEEIAPHTWRIDEAGMANCYLLEGSDAALLIDTACGAGDLRACAERLTNKPILTAVTHRHPDHVGGAWRFGDYYACADDCRPVYSFLCRPFVCRALVRRAGRPESACARPKRVGVLPIRDGHVFMLGGRSILVRAIPGHTRGSVVFIDSLEKLIFTGDDINPNLWMHLPGCTSLETWCAGADRLLSLMDEGYTAWNGHGDGRQTPEQARRTRELVLELLQKRKDGSLTASRGSYPSDDADIVVRYKF
;
A
#
# COMPACT_ATOMS: atom_id res chain seq x y z
N MET A 1 -16.82 -27.00 -8.25
CA MET A 1 -15.70 -27.13 -7.30
C MET A 1 -14.93 -25.81 -7.38
N SER A 2 -15.00 -24.96 -6.34
CA SER A 2 -14.26 -23.69 -6.30
C SER A 2 -12.77 -24.00 -6.26
N ASN A 3 -12.01 -23.40 -7.18
CA ASN A 3 -10.56 -23.53 -7.22
C ASN A 3 -10.00 -23.00 -5.89
N PRO A 4 -9.21 -23.79 -5.11
CA PRO A 4 -8.69 -23.35 -3.80
C PRO A 4 -7.82 -22.08 -3.87
N VAL A 5 -7.38 -21.68 -5.06
CA VAL A 5 -6.66 -20.41 -5.32
C VAL A 5 -7.59 -19.20 -5.22
N ASP A 6 -8.88 -19.35 -5.55
CA ASP A 6 -9.89 -18.28 -5.44
C ASP A 6 -10.28 -17.93 -4.00
N SER A 7 -9.98 -18.80 -3.04
CA SER A 7 -10.36 -18.60 -1.63
C SER A 7 -9.39 -17.67 -0.87
N LEU A 8 -8.33 -17.16 -1.52
CA LEU A 8 -7.37 -16.24 -0.89
C LEU A 8 -7.73 -14.77 -1.09
N HIS A 9 -8.60 -14.45 -2.04
CA HIS A 9 -9.00 -13.07 -2.31
C HIS A 9 -10.46 -12.85 -1.92
N THR A 10 -10.69 -11.87 -1.05
CA THR A 10 -12.04 -11.33 -0.82
C THR A 10 -12.16 -9.98 -1.51
N VAL A 11 -13.33 -9.71 -2.08
CA VAL A 11 -13.58 -8.50 -2.88
C VAL A 11 -14.74 -7.73 -2.28
N GLU A 12 -14.55 -6.42 -2.17
CA GLU A 12 -15.55 -5.46 -1.71
C GLU A 12 -15.58 -4.28 -2.68
N GLU A 13 -16.75 -3.90 -3.19
CA GLU A 13 -16.89 -2.63 -3.92
C GLU A 13 -17.03 -1.49 -2.92
N ILE A 14 -16.04 -0.59 -2.90
CA ILE A 14 -15.91 0.51 -1.93
C ILE A 14 -16.42 1.85 -2.45
N ALA A 15 -16.56 1.96 -3.78
CA ALA A 15 -17.16 3.08 -4.49
C ALA A 15 -17.52 2.61 -5.91
N PRO A 16 -18.30 3.34 -6.72
CA PRO A 16 -18.63 2.96 -8.08
C PRO A 16 -17.38 2.56 -8.89
N HIS A 17 -17.40 1.35 -9.46
CA HIS A 17 -16.29 0.82 -10.26
C HIS A 17 -14.93 0.85 -9.53
N THR A 18 -14.95 0.64 -8.22
CA THR A 18 -13.76 0.66 -7.36
C THR A 18 -13.83 -0.46 -6.33
N TRP A 19 -12.91 -1.40 -6.39
CA TRP A 19 -12.90 -2.57 -5.52
C TRP A 19 -11.65 -2.64 -4.67
N ARG A 20 -11.84 -2.97 -3.39
CA ARG A 20 -10.79 -3.48 -2.51
C ARG A 20 -10.70 -4.99 -2.69
N ILE A 21 -9.50 -5.49 -2.89
CA ILE A 21 -9.18 -6.92 -2.98
C ILE A 21 -8.23 -7.24 -1.84
N ASP A 22 -8.70 -7.94 -0.83
CA ASP A 22 -7.88 -8.40 0.28
C ASP A 22 -7.30 -9.78 -0.01
N GLU A 23 -5.99 -9.94 0.13
CA GLU A 23 -5.31 -11.23 0.03
C GLU A 23 -5.19 -11.87 1.41
N ALA A 24 -6.24 -12.59 1.84
CA ALA A 24 -6.27 -13.41 3.07
C ALA A 24 -5.89 -12.64 4.36
N GLY A 25 -6.28 -11.39 4.48
CA GLY A 25 -5.96 -10.52 5.62
C GLY A 25 -4.51 -10.04 5.68
N MET A 26 -3.75 -10.21 4.60
CA MET A 26 -2.32 -9.88 4.56
C MET A 26 -2.04 -8.52 3.95
N ALA A 27 -2.67 -8.23 2.82
CA ALA A 27 -2.53 -6.94 2.14
C ALA A 27 -3.73 -6.65 1.24
N ASN A 28 -4.05 -5.38 1.08
CA ASN A 28 -5.09 -4.86 0.20
C ASN A 28 -4.52 -4.40 -1.13
N CYS A 29 -5.23 -4.72 -2.21
CA CYS A 29 -5.05 -4.13 -3.53
C CYS A 29 -6.32 -3.39 -3.91
N TYR A 30 -6.23 -2.44 -4.81
CA TYR A 30 -7.38 -1.64 -5.23
C TYR A 30 -7.48 -1.62 -6.75
N LEU A 31 -8.64 -2.02 -7.28
CA LEU A 31 -8.92 -1.98 -8.73
C LEU A 31 -9.89 -0.83 -9.00
N LEU A 32 -9.48 0.09 -9.88
CA LEU A 32 -10.23 1.27 -10.29
C LEU A 32 -10.51 1.17 -11.79
N GLU A 33 -11.77 1.15 -12.21
CA GLU A 33 -12.14 1.05 -13.61
C GLU A 33 -12.60 2.39 -14.16
N GLY A 34 -12.09 2.76 -15.33
CA GLY A 34 -12.61 3.80 -16.20
C GLY A 34 -13.22 3.21 -17.46
N SER A 35 -13.61 4.06 -18.45
CA SER A 35 -14.21 3.56 -19.69
C SER A 35 -13.24 2.81 -20.61
N ASP A 36 -11.94 3.11 -20.55
CA ASP A 36 -10.94 2.63 -21.51
C ASP A 36 -9.96 1.63 -20.87
N ALA A 37 -9.66 1.78 -19.59
CA ALA A 37 -8.71 0.96 -18.83
C ALA A 37 -9.10 0.87 -17.37
N ALA A 38 -8.50 -0.09 -16.67
CA ALA A 38 -8.50 -0.18 -15.22
C ALA A 38 -7.09 -0.01 -14.65
N LEU A 39 -6.97 0.52 -13.44
CA LEU A 39 -5.72 0.61 -12.68
C LEU A 39 -5.81 -0.31 -11.47
N LEU A 40 -4.89 -1.26 -11.36
CA LEU A 40 -4.67 -2.03 -10.15
C LEU A 40 -3.54 -1.37 -9.34
N ILE A 41 -3.89 -0.91 -8.15
CA ILE A 41 -2.96 -0.32 -7.19
C ILE A 41 -2.57 -1.40 -6.19
N ASP A 42 -1.28 -1.67 -6.08
CA ASP A 42 -0.66 -2.77 -5.34
C ASP A 42 -1.07 -4.19 -5.84
N THR A 43 -0.32 -5.18 -5.44
CA THR A 43 -0.47 -6.55 -5.95
C THR A 43 -0.26 -7.60 -4.86
N ALA A 44 -0.41 -7.21 -3.62
CA ALA A 44 -0.26 -8.02 -2.43
C ALA A 44 1.04 -8.85 -2.42
N CYS A 45 1.05 -9.96 -1.67
CA CYS A 45 2.20 -10.87 -1.56
C CYS A 45 2.38 -11.77 -2.79
N GLY A 46 1.38 -11.83 -3.66
CA GLY A 46 1.36 -12.68 -4.84
C GLY A 46 1.00 -14.14 -4.56
N ALA A 47 0.30 -14.39 -3.45
CA ALA A 47 -0.36 -15.65 -3.20
C ALA A 47 -1.66 -15.74 -4.03
N GLY A 48 -2.07 -16.94 -4.37
CA GLY A 48 -3.27 -17.12 -5.18
C GLY A 48 -3.12 -16.56 -6.62
N ASP A 49 -4.24 -16.29 -7.25
CA ASP A 49 -4.30 -15.72 -8.60
C ASP A 49 -5.05 -14.38 -8.62
N LEU A 50 -4.34 -13.32 -8.15
CA LEU A 50 -4.86 -11.96 -8.14
C LEU A 50 -5.26 -11.49 -9.55
N ARG A 51 -4.55 -11.97 -10.59
CA ARG A 51 -4.90 -11.60 -11.97
C ARG A 51 -6.27 -12.15 -12.36
N ALA A 52 -6.52 -13.43 -12.14
CA ALA A 52 -7.83 -14.01 -12.40
C ALA A 52 -8.93 -13.36 -11.54
N CYS A 53 -8.60 -12.93 -10.31
CA CYS A 53 -9.52 -12.15 -9.48
C CYS A 53 -9.88 -10.81 -10.11
N ALA A 54 -8.89 -10.02 -10.53
CA ALA A 54 -9.10 -8.71 -11.16
C ALA A 54 -9.84 -8.82 -12.52
N GLU A 55 -9.50 -9.81 -13.34
CA GLU A 55 -10.14 -10.04 -14.64
C GLU A 55 -11.63 -10.48 -14.53
N ARG A 56 -12.11 -10.90 -13.34
CA ARG A 56 -13.55 -11.10 -13.10
C ARG A 56 -14.30 -9.80 -12.79
N LEU A 57 -13.60 -8.77 -12.36
CA LEU A 57 -14.18 -7.48 -11.98
C LEU A 57 -14.24 -6.50 -13.15
N THR A 58 -13.32 -6.64 -14.12
CA THR A 58 -13.24 -5.77 -15.28
C THR A 58 -12.86 -6.53 -16.55
N ASN A 59 -13.39 -6.10 -17.70
CA ASN A 59 -12.99 -6.58 -19.03
C ASN A 59 -12.03 -5.61 -19.72
N LYS A 60 -11.60 -4.55 -19.03
CA LYS A 60 -10.69 -3.53 -19.56
C LYS A 60 -9.23 -3.96 -19.44
N PRO A 61 -8.32 -3.40 -20.27
CA PRO A 61 -6.89 -3.54 -20.05
C PRO A 61 -6.51 -3.06 -18.64
N ILE A 62 -5.76 -3.88 -17.89
CA ILE A 62 -5.34 -3.55 -16.52
C ILE A 62 -3.93 -2.99 -16.54
N LEU A 63 -3.79 -1.72 -16.17
CA LEU A 63 -2.53 -1.11 -15.78
C LEU A 63 -2.24 -1.47 -14.33
N THR A 64 -0.98 -1.71 -13.98
CA THR A 64 -0.60 -2.07 -12.61
C THR A 64 0.42 -1.07 -12.08
N ALA A 65 0.15 -0.49 -10.92
CA ALA A 65 1.05 0.43 -10.23
C ALA A 65 1.15 0.07 -8.75
N VAL A 66 2.28 0.36 -8.12
CA VAL A 66 2.49 0.06 -6.70
C VAL A 66 2.75 1.33 -5.90
N THR A 67 2.23 1.35 -4.67
CA THR A 67 2.44 2.45 -3.73
C THR A 67 3.89 2.53 -3.29
N HIS A 68 4.51 1.36 -3.06
CA HIS A 68 5.91 1.24 -2.67
C HIS A 68 6.45 -0.18 -2.92
N ARG A 69 7.74 -0.39 -2.67
CA ARG A 69 8.49 -1.60 -3.08
C ARG A 69 8.38 -2.81 -2.14
N HIS A 70 7.68 -2.77 -1.01
CA HIS A 70 7.66 -3.89 -0.09
C HIS A 70 7.01 -5.14 -0.70
N PRO A 71 7.41 -6.35 -0.28
CA PRO A 71 7.00 -7.59 -0.93
C PRO A 71 5.49 -7.84 -0.91
N ASP A 72 4.81 -7.35 0.10
CA ASP A 72 3.37 -7.44 0.29
C ASP A 72 2.56 -6.43 -0.54
N HIS A 73 3.23 -5.55 -1.29
CA HIS A 73 2.62 -4.62 -2.24
C HIS A 73 3.02 -4.95 -3.69
N VAL A 74 4.23 -5.45 -3.91
CA VAL A 74 4.75 -5.75 -5.26
C VAL A 74 4.76 -7.25 -5.59
N GLY A 75 4.32 -8.10 -4.65
CA GLY A 75 4.48 -9.55 -4.73
C GLY A 75 3.85 -10.21 -5.95
N GLY A 76 2.67 -9.77 -6.35
CA GLY A 76 1.92 -10.29 -7.48
C GLY A 76 2.13 -9.56 -8.81
N ALA A 77 2.89 -8.45 -8.86
CA ALA A 77 3.03 -7.60 -10.05
C ALA A 77 3.43 -8.36 -11.32
N TRP A 78 4.31 -9.36 -11.18
CA TRP A 78 4.75 -10.20 -12.30
C TRP A 78 3.64 -10.94 -13.05
N ARG A 79 2.45 -11.09 -12.46
CA ARG A 79 1.28 -11.71 -13.09
C ARG A 79 0.65 -10.82 -14.15
N PHE A 80 0.86 -9.51 -14.03
CA PHE A 80 0.29 -8.50 -14.94
C PHE A 80 1.27 -8.06 -16.03
N GLY A 81 2.55 -8.41 -15.93
CA GLY A 81 3.61 -7.94 -16.82
C GLY A 81 4.38 -6.78 -16.20
N ASP A 82 4.81 -5.83 -17.02
CA ASP A 82 5.50 -4.63 -16.55
C ASP A 82 4.55 -3.76 -15.71
N TYR A 83 5.08 -3.16 -14.63
CA TYR A 83 4.30 -2.38 -13.69
C TYR A 83 4.96 -1.04 -13.38
N TYR A 84 4.17 -0.09 -12.93
CA TYR A 84 4.61 1.25 -12.57
C TYR A 84 5.01 1.32 -11.09
N ALA A 85 6.15 1.97 -10.80
CA ALA A 85 6.60 2.26 -9.44
C ALA A 85 7.33 3.61 -9.40
N CYS A 86 7.38 4.25 -8.22
CA CYS A 86 8.17 5.46 -8.05
C CYS A 86 9.64 5.20 -8.42
N ALA A 87 10.25 6.15 -9.13
CA ALA A 87 11.64 6.05 -9.59
C ALA A 87 12.62 5.75 -8.43
N ASP A 88 12.34 6.26 -7.22
CA ASP A 88 13.17 6.05 -6.03
C ASP A 88 13.01 4.65 -5.41
N ASP A 89 11.95 3.93 -5.79
CA ASP A 89 11.69 2.53 -5.40
C ASP A 89 11.90 1.51 -6.54
N CYS A 90 12.33 1.96 -7.71
CA CYS A 90 12.56 1.11 -8.88
C CYS A 90 13.74 0.12 -8.76
N ARG A 91 14.48 0.11 -7.66
CA ARG A 91 15.53 -0.88 -7.41
C ARG A 91 14.94 -2.16 -6.80
N PRO A 92 14.49 -3.13 -7.62
CA PRO A 92 13.64 -4.23 -7.16
C PRO A 92 14.41 -5.40 -6.50
N VAL A 93 15.74 -5.32 -6.37
CA VAL A 93 16.55 -6.47 -5.91
C VAL A 93 16.09 -7.00 -4.56
N TYR A 94 15.79 -6.11 -3.62
CA TYR A 94 15.36 -6.51 -2.28
C TYR A 94 13.96 -7.16 -2.30
N SER A 95 13.00 -6.56 -2.97
CA SER A 95 11.64 -7.10 -3.12
C SER A 95 11.63 -8.43 -3.84
N PHE A 96 12.47 -8.58 -4.87
CA PHE A 96 12.57 -9.84 -5.62
C PHE A 96 13.14 -10.98 -4.78
N LEU A 97 14.19 -10.73 -3.98
CA LEU A 97 14.83 -11.75 -3.14
C LEU A 97 13.96 -12.18 -1.96
N CYS A 98 13.21 -11.25 -1.36
CA CYS A 98 12.39 -11.54 -0.17
C CYS A 98 11.00 -12.09 -0.52
N ARG A 99 10.50 -11.86 -1.73
CA ARG A 99 9.15 -12.20 -2.17
C ARG A 99 8.74 -13.67 -1.94
N PRO A 100 9.50 -14.69 -2.38
CA PRO A 100 9.10 -16.09 -2.19
C PRO A 100 9.05 -16.49 -0.72
N PHE A 101 9.93 -15.94 0.10
CA PHE A 101 9.98 -16.22 1.53
C PHE A 101 8.81 -15.59 2.28
N VAL A 102 8.52 -14.32 2.01
CA VAL A 102 7.39 -13.60 2.60
C VAL A 102 6.07 -14.26 2.18
N CYS A 103 5.87 -14.50 0.90
CA CYS A 103 4.68 -15.18 0.39
C CYS A 103 4.44 -16.52 1.10
N ARG A 104 5.46 -17.37 1.22
CA ARG A 104 5.34 -18.67 1.92
C ARG A 104 5.02 -18.51 3.40
N ALA A 105 5.64 -17.55 4.08
CA ALA A 105 5.38 -17.29 5.50
C ALA A 105 3.93 -16.86 5.74
N LEU A 106 3.42 -15.98 4.89
CA LEU A 106 2.06 -15.46 4.98
C LEU A 106 1.02 -16.52 4.63
N VAL A 107 1.23 -17.28 3.56
CA VAL A 107 0.34 -18.38 3.16
C VAL A 107 0.25 -19.44 4.27
N ARG A 108 1.37 -19.80 4.91
CA ARG A 108 1.36 -20.68 6.08
C ARG A 108 0.54 -20.10 7.25
N ARG A 109 0.69 -18.81 7.53
CA ARG A 109 -0.06 -18.11 8.58
C ARG A 109 -1.58 -18.12 8.29
N ALA A 110 -1.96 -18.02 7.03
CA ALA A 110 -3.34 -18.11 6.57
C ALA A 110 -3.89 -19.57 6.51
N GLY A 111 -3.10 -20.56 6.97
CA GLY A 111 -3.50 -21.98 6.93
C GLY A 111 -3.61 -22.54 5.51
N ARG A 112 -2.92 -21.95 4.54
CA ARG A 112 -2.98 -22.36 3.12
C ARG A 112 -1.70 -23.06 2.69
N PRO A 113 -1.75 -23.94 1.67
CA PRO A 113 -0.59 -24.66 1.18
C PRO A 113 0.40 -23.73 0.49
N GLU A 114 1.69 -23.98 0.64
CA GLU A 114 2.75 -23.20 -0.03
C GLU A 114 2.68 -23.24 -1.57
N SER A 115 1.97 -24.23 -2.14
CA SER A 115 1.68 -24.29 -3.58
C SER A 115 0.83 -23.10 -4.09
N ALA A 116 0.16 -22.37 -3.20
CA ALA A 116 -0.50 -21.09 -3.55
C ALA A 116 0.50 -20.00 -3.96
N CYS A 117 1.79 -20.12 -3.57
CA CYS A 117 2.85 -19.22 -3.97
C CYS A 117 3.48 -19.68 -5.29
N ALA A 118 3.07 -19.12 -6.40
CA ALA A 118 3.73 -19.38 -7.68
C ALA A 118 5.13 -18.72 -7.75
N ARG A 119 6.01 -19.27 -8.59
CA ARG A 119 7.35 -18.68 -8.81
C ARG A 119 7.22 -17.36 -9.58
N PRO A 120 7.73 -16.25 -9.03
CA PRO A 120 7.66 -14.97 -9.73
C PRO A 120 8.53 -15.00 -11.00
N LYS A 121 8.04 -14.36 -12.06
CA LYS A 121 8.79 -14.08 -13.28
C LYS A 121 9.43 -12.70 -13.17
N ARG A 122 10.54 -12.51 -13.88
CA ARG A 122 11.15 -11.19 -14.02
C ARG A 122 10.30 -10.36 -14.99
N VAL A 123 9.96 -9.14 -14.59
CA VAL A 123 9.20 -8.17 -15.38
C VAL A 123 9.87 -6.81 -15.30
N GLY A 124 9.54 -5.91 -16.22
CA GLY A 124 10.01 -4.52 -16.23
C GLY A 124 9.36 -3.70 -15.13
N VAL A 125 10.07 -2.65 -14.71
CA VAL A 125 9.52 -1.62 -13.83
C VAL A 125 9.54 -0.31 -14.59
N LEU A 126 8.38 0.30 -14.75
CA LEU A 126 8.17 1.56 -15.44
C LEU A 126 8.20 2.69 -14.41
N PRO A 127 9.21 3.59 -14.46
CA PRO A 127 9.34 4.62 -13.43
C PRO A 127 8.28 5.70 -13.57
N ILE A 128 7.60 6.00 -12.46
CA ILE A 128 6.74 7.17 -12.32
C ILE A 128 7.33 8.16 -11.32
N ARG A 129 6.80 9.38 -11.31
CA ARG A 129 7.21 10.47 -10.42
C ARG A 129 5.99 11.21 -9.89
N ASP A 130 6.22 12.09 -8.93
CA ASP A 130 5.20 13.04 -8.46
C ASP A 130 4.54 13.77 -9.63
N GLY A 131 3.22 13.88 -9.61
CA GLY A 131 2.42 14.49 -10.67
C GLY A 131 2.09 13.59 -11.85
N HIS A 132 2.53 12.33 -11.89
CA HIS A 132 2.09 11.39 -12.93
C HIS A 132 0.57 11.18 -12.83
N VAL A 133 -0.10 11.05 -13.98
CA VAL A 133 -1.55 10.82 -14.06
C VAL A 133 -1.85 9.61 -14.92
N PHE A 134 -2.58 8.66 -14.38
CA PHE A 134 -3.16 7.55 -15.14
C PHE A 134 -4.51 7.98 -15.68
N MET A 135 -4.66 7.96 -17.00
CA MET A 135 -5.91 8.25 -17.70
C MET A 135 -6.63 6.94 -18.01
N LEU A 136 -7.81 6.72 -17.40
CA LEU A 136 -8.55 5.47 -17.52
C LEU A 136 -9.80 5.59 -18.44
N GLY A 137 -9.96 6.75 -19.08
CA GLY A 137 -11.19 7.09 -19.82
C GLY A 137 -12.29 7.60 -18.86
N GLY A 138 -12.55 8.92 -18.91
CA GLY A 138 -13.50 9.59 -17.99
C GLY A 138 -13.08 9.63 -16.52
N ARG A 139 -12.01 8.95 -16.14
CA ARG A 139 -11.43 8.88 -14.79
C ARG A 139 -9.93 9.08 -14.84
N SER A 140 -9.39 9.91 -13.98
CA SER A 140 -7.96 10.19 -13.89
C SER A 140 -7.45 9.98 -12.47
N ILE A 141 -6.33 9.29 -12.33
CA ILE A 141 -5.74 8.97 -11.02
C ILE A 141 -4.39 9.68 -10.92
N LEU A 142 -4.30 10.65 -10.02
CA LEU A 142 -3.10 11.45 -9.79
C LEU A 142 -2.17 10.76 -8.80
N VAL A 143 -0.89 10.66 -9.14
CA VAL A 143 0.17 10.16 -8.25
C VAL A 143 0.81 11.33 -7.50
N ARG A 144 0.94 11.18 -6.18
CA ARG A 144 1.70 12.11 -5.33
C ARG A 144 2.77 11.38 -4.55
N ALA A 145 4.00 11.91 -4.59
CA ALA A 145 5.09 11.40 -3.78
C ALA A 145 4.89 11.79 -2.30
N ILE A 146 4.92 10.78 -1.44
CA ILE A 146 4.83 10.90 0.02
C ILE A 146 5.97 10.07 0.62
N PRO A 147 7.22 10.53 0.53
CA PRO A 147 8.34 9.78 1.10
C PRO A 147 8.19 9.68 2.61
N GLY A 148 8.09 8.45 3.09
CA GLY A 148 7.84 8.13 4.50
C GLY A 148 8.26 6.71 4.80
N HIS A 149 7.30 5.80 4.76
CA HIS A 149 7.46 4.37 4.94
C HIS A 149 8.51 3.76 4.00
N THR A 150 8.58 4.24 2.76
CA THR A 150 9.77 4.13 1.91
C THR A 150 10.15 5.48 1.31
N ARG A 151 11.37 5.57 0.76
CA ARG A 151 11.81 6.77 0.07
C ARG A 151 11.00 7.05 -1.19
N GLY A 152 10.52 6.00 -1.85
CA GLY A 152 9.72 6.07 -3.07
C GLY A 152 8.22 5.83 -2.85
N SER A 153 7.73 5.95 -1.62
CA SER A 153 6.29 5.87 -1.34
C SER A 153 5.53 6.92 -2.13
N VAL A 154 4.46 6.47 -2.77
CA VAL A 154 3.49 7.32 -3.48
C VAL A 154 2.08 6.96 -3.06
N VAL A 155 1.18 7.94 -3.16
CA VAL A 155 -0.25 7.74 -3.02
C VAL A 155 -0.94 7.99 -4.36
N PHE A 156 -2.08 7.36 -4.54
CA PHE A 156 -2.93 7.51 -5.72
C PHE A 156 -4.20 8.24 -5.31
N ILE A 157 -4.50 9.34 -6.00
CA ILE A 157 -5.62 10.23 -5.69
C ILE A 157 -6.63 10.16 -6.82
N ASP A 158 -7.83 9.74 -6.48
CA ASP A 158 -9.00 9.74 -7.34
C ASP A 158 -9.93 10.89 -6.95
N SER A 159 -9.95 11.94 -7.77
CA SER A 159 -10.78 13.11 -7.50
C SER A 159 -12.25 12.88 -7.87
N LEU A 160 -12.57 11.87 -8.69
CA LEU A 160 -13.93 11.56 -9.09
C LEU A 160 -14.73 11.00 -7.89
N GLU A 161 -14.17 10.01 -7.21
CA GLU A 161 -14.81 9.33 -6.08
C GLU A 161 -14.29 9.85 -4.72
N LYS A 162 -13.40 10.85 -4.74
CA LYS A 162 -12.73 11.40 -3.54
C LYS A 162 -12.04 10.32 -2.69
N LEU A 163 -11.22 9.51 -3.32
CA LEU A 163 -10.47 8.43 -2.66
C LEU A 163 -8.96 8.70 -2.72
N ILE A 164 -8.25 8.27 -1.69
CA ILE A 164 -6.79 8.28 -1.62
C ILE A 164 -6.32 6.88 -1.23
N PHE A 165 -5.46 6.27 -2.05
CA PHE A 165 -4.85 4.97 -1.76
C PHE A 165 -3.44 5.21 -1.26
N THR A 166 -3.20 4.95 0.04
CA THR A 166 -2.02 5.43 0.77
C THR A 166 -0.93 4.38 0.94
N GLY A 167 -1.18 3.11 0.57
CA GLY A 167 -0.29 2.03 0.95
C GLY A 167 -0.07 2.02 2.47
N ASP A 168 1.19 2.06 2.89
CA ASP A 168 1.55 1.99 4.31
C ASP A 168 1.92 3.34 4.94
N ASP A 169 1.78 4.45 4.19
CA ASP A 169 2.15 5.77 4.72
C ASP A 169 1.14 6.33 5.72
N ILE A 170 -0.15 5.99 5.62
CA ILE A 170 -1.14 6.26 6.66
C ILE A 170 -1.76 4.92 7.08
N ASN A 171 -1.37 4.44 8.24
CA ASN A 171 -1.77 3.14 8.76
C ASN A 171 -1.73 3.19 10.30
N PRO A 172 -2.70 2.63 11.02
CA PRO A 172 -2.68 2.57 12.49
C PRO A 172 -1.45 1.84 13.05
N ASN A 173 -0.84 0.94 12.26
CA ASN A 173 0.42 0.28 12.60
C ASN A 173 1.54 0.80 11.69
N LEU A 174 1.95 2.04 11.91
CA LEU A 174 2.95 2.73 11.09
C LEU A 174 4.36 2.16 11.30
N TRP A 175 4.98 1.66 10.25
CA TRP A 175 6.32 1.08 10.29
C TRP A 175 7.37 2.02 9.68
N MET A 176 8.04 2.79 10.53
CA MET A 176 9.12 3.71 10.18
C MET A 176 10.50 3.20 10.62
N HIS A 177 10.68 1.88 10.72
CA HIS A 177 11.91 1.25 11.23
C HIS A 177 12.60 0.32 10.21
N LEU A 178 11.97 0.10 9.05
CA LEU A 178 12.50 -0.78 8.01
C LEU A 178 13.61 -0.11 7.19
N PRO A 179 14.48 -0.90 6.54
CA PRO A 179 15.46 -0.34 5.61
C PRO A 179 14.77 0.38 4.46
N GLY A 180 15.10 1.65 4.28
CA GLY A 180 14.53 2.50 3.22
C GLY A 180 13.46 3.46 3.68
N CYS A 181 13.02 3.41 4.95
CA CYS A 181 12.22 4.49 5.53
C CYS A 181 13.00 5.81 5.52
N THR A 182 12.28 6.91 5.41
CA THR A 182 12.83 8.26 5.60
C THR A 182 12.83 8.64 7.08
N SER A 183 13.12 9.90 7.40
CA SER A 183 12.96 10.39 8.77
C SER A 183 11.48 10.58 9.13
N LEU A 184 11.18 10.59 10.42
CA LEU A 184 9.83 10.83 10.92
C LEU A 184 9.34 12.26 10.57
N GLU A 185 10.25 13.23 10.52
CA GLU A 185 9.93 14.62 10.09
C GLU A 185 9.51 14.65 8.62
N THR A 186 10.19 13.90 7.76
CA THR A 186 9.83 13.79 6.34
C THR A 186 8.45 13.16 6.18
N TRP A 187 8.18 12.10 6.94
CA TRP A 187 6.87 11.46 6.95
C TRP A 187 5.77 12.43 7.42
N CYS A 188 6.00 13.22 8.49
CA CYS A 188 5.03 14.22 8.98
C CYS A 188 4.62 15.20 7.88
N ALA A 189 5.58 15.70 7.09
CA ALA A 189 5.29 16.62 6.01
C ALA A 189 4.41 15.98 4.90
N GLY A 190 4.53 14.68 4.68
CA GLY A 190 3.65 13.90 3.80
C GLY A 190 2.26 13.72 4.41
N ALA A 191 2.20 13.31 5.67
CA ALA A 191 0.95 13.12 6.40
C ALA A 191 0.10 14.39 6.45
N ASP A 192 0.72 15.57 6.62
CA ASP A 192 0.00 16.86 6.62
C ASP A 192 -0.72 17.12 5.31
N ARG A 193 -0.12 16.77 4.16
CA ARG A 193 -0.77 16.93 2.85
C ARG A 193 -1.96 15.99 2.70
N LEU A 194 -1.84 14.74 3.19
CA LEU A 194 -2.94 13.78 3.13
C LEU A 194 -4.09 14.19 4.06
N LEU A 195 -3.78 14.67 5.26
CA LEU A 195 -4.79 15.19 6.18
C LEU A 195 -5.56 16.36 5.56
N SER A 196 -4.89 17.28 4.85
CA SER A 196 -5.56 18.37 4.15
C SER A 196 -6.57 17.85 3.13
N LEU A 197 -6.24 16.83 2.35
CA LEU A 197 -7.19 16.21 1.41
C LEU A 197 -8.33 15.50 2.15
N MET A 198 -8.06 14.82 3.25
CA MET A 198 -9.11 14.20 4.06
C MET A 198 -10.08 15.24 4.64
N ASP A 199 -9.60 16.44 5.01
CA ASP A 199 -10.41 17.57 5.44
C ASP A 199 -11.27 18.15 4.31
N GLU A 200 -10.85 17.99 3.05
CA GLU A 200 -11.64 18.29 1.84
C GLU A 200 -12.66 17.20 1.48
N GLY A 201 -12.80 16.17 2.33
CA GLY A 201 -13.76 15.07 2.19
C GLY A 201 -13.27 13.86 1.42
N TYR A 202 -11.96 13.72 1.21
CA TYR A 202 -11.40 12.49 0.66
C TYR A 202 -11.35 11.39 1.74
N THR A 203 -11.65 10.15 1.33
CA THR A 203 -11.49 8.95 2.16
C THR A 203 -10.17 8.27 1.84
N ALA A 204 -9.35 8.02 2.86
CA ALA A 204 -8.10 7.30 2.70
C ALA A 204 -8.30 5.78 2.86
N TRP A 205 -7.59 5.02 2.01
CA TRP A 205 -7.55 3.55 2.00
C TRP A 205 -6.11 3.08 2.04
N ASN A 206 -5.75 2.33 3.08
CA ASN A 206 -4.39 1.84 3.29
C ASN A 206 -4.20 0.39 2.85
N GLY A 207 -2.96 -0.11 2.91
CA GLY A 207 -2.56 -1.43 2.43
C GLY A 207 -2.94 -2.61 3.32
N HIS A 208 -3.54 -2.41 4.51
CA HIS A 208 -3.75 -3.49 5.49
C HIS A 208 -5.10 -3.41 6.21
N GLY A 209 -5.51 -4.53 6.84
CA GLY A 209 -6.73 -4.62 7.62
C GLY A 209 -7.99 -4.36 6.79
N ASP A 210 -8.94 -3.61 7.33
CA ASP A 210 -10.15 -3.18 6.62
C ASP A 210 -9.86 -2.11 5.54
N GLY A 211 -8.67 -1.56 5.54
CA GLY A 211 -8.15 -0.58 4.59
C GLY A 211 -8.60 0.85 4.85
N ARG A 212 -9.78 1.07 5.36
CA ARG A 212 -10.33 2.41 5.54
C ARG A 212 -9.68 3.14 6.72
N GLN A 213 -9.25 4.37 6.46
CA GLN A 213 -8.64 5.23 7.46
C GLN A 213 -9.50 6.47 7.70
N THR A 214 -9.86 6.74 8.96
CA THR A 214 -10.56 7.97 9.31
C THR A 214 -9.60 9.15 9.45
N PRO A 215 -10.05 10.40 9.22
CA PRO A 215 -9.23 11.58 9.48
C PRO A 215 -8.72 11.65 10.92
N GLU A 216 -9.51 11.20 11.88
CA GLU A 216 -9.16 11.19 13.30
C GLU A 216 -8.01 10.22 13.59
N GLN A 217 -8.09 8.98 13.08
CA GLN A 217 -7.00 8.00 13.19
C GLN A 217 -5.71 8.51 12.55
N ALA A 218 -5.80 9.11 11.37
CA ALA A 218 -4.65 9.68 10.68
C ALA A 218 -4.02 10.85 11.46
N ARG A 219 -4.83 11.75 12.04
CA ARG A 219 -4.36 12.82 12.92
C ARG A 219 -3.69 12.24 14.17
N ARG A 220 -4.30 11.27 14.82
CA ARG A 220 -3.74 10.64 16.02
C ARG A 220 -2.42 9.95 15.74
N THR A 221 -2.28 9.25 14.59
CA THR A 221 -0.99 8.68 14.16
C THR A 221 0.08 9.78 14.02
N ARG A 222 -0.26 10.91 13.41
CA ARG A 222 0.64 12.06 13.25
C ARG A 222 1.03 12.67 14.62
N GLU A 223 0.08 12.84 15.51
CA GLU A 223 0.33 13.34 16.87
C GLU A 223 1.33 12.46 17.63
N LEU A 224 1.14 11.13 17.58
CA LEU A 224 2.07 10.18 18.19
C LEU A 224 3.49 10.30 17.63
N VAL A 225 3.63 10.55 16.32
CA VAL A 225 4.95 10.79 15.72
C VAL A 225 5.55 12.10 16.24
N LEU A 226 4.77 13.16 16.38
CA LEU A 226 5.25 14.43 16.95
C LEU A 226 5.64 14.28 18.44
N GLU A 227 4.86 13.56 19.23
CA GLU A 227 5.22 13.24 20.63
C GLU A 227 6.53 12.48 20.70
N LEU A 228 6.72 11.49 19.81
CA LEU A 228 7.93 10.70 19.72
C LEU A 228 9.16 11.57 19.37
N LEU A 229 9.01 12.47 18.40
CA LEU A 229 10.04 13.44 18.02
C LEU A 229 10.38 14.41 19.16
N GLN A 230 9.37 14.90 19.89
CA GLN A 230 9.58 15.78 21.03
C GLN A 230 10.32 15.05 22.18
N LYS A 231 9.91 13.84 22.52
CA LYS A 231 10.60 13.00 23.53
C LYS A 231 12.04 12.67 23.14
N ARG A 232 12.32 12.53 21.83
CA ARG A 232 13.69 12.38 21.34
C ARG A 232 14.50 13.64 21.54
N LYS A 233 13.92 14.80 21.26
CA LYS A 233 14.56 16.11 21.36
C LYS A 233 14.90 16.51 22.79
N ASP A 234 13.98 16.25 23.74
CA ASP A 234 14.17 16.61 25.16
C ASP A 234 14.94 15.55 25.97
N GLY A 235 15.33 14.44 25.32
CA GLY A 235 16.13 13.37 25.93
C GLY A 235 15.33 12.37 26.79
N SER A 236 14.02 12.52 26.89
CA SER A 236 13.16 11.56 27.62
C SER A 236 13.02 10.21 26.90
N LEU A 237 13.33 10.17 25.59
CA LEU A 237 13.44 8.96 24.79
C LEU A 237 14.89 8.76 24.32
N THR A 238 15.60 7.83 24.93
CA THR A 238 17.00 7.50 24.60
C THR A 238 17.14 6.38 23.58
N ALA A 239 16.13 5.50 23.48
CA ALA A 239 16.13 4.37 22.53
C ALA A 239 16.16 4.88 21.09
N SER A 240 17.10 4.36 20.30
CA SER A 240 17.21 4.70 18.84
C SER A 240 16.25 3.91 17.97
N ARG A 241 15.58 2.90 18.50
CA ARG A 241 14.60 2.05 17.82
C ARG A 241 13.60 1.47 18.81
N GLY A 242 12.34 1.37 18.44
CA GLY A 242 11.31 0.81 19.30
C GLY A 242 9.92 0.85 18.68
N SER A 243 8.94 0.63 19.54
CA SER A 243 7.52 0.79 19.25
C SER A 243 6.94 1.80 20.25
N TYR A 244 6.13 2.72 19.77
CA TYR A 244 5.47 3.76 20.53
C TYR A 244 3.96 3.67 20.29
N PRO A 245 3.21 3.05 21.22
CA PRO A 245 1.76 2.91 21.10
C PRO A 245 1.02 4.17 21.56
N SER A 246 -0.22 4.34 21.10
CA SER A 246 -1.21 5.21 21.74
C SER A 246 -1.62 4.66 23.12
N ASP A 247 -2.30 5.46 23.92
CA ASP A 247 -2.71 5.09 25.29
C ASP A 247 -3.63 3.86 25.29
N ASP A 248 -4.50 3.72 24.30
CA ASP A 248 -5.40 2.59 24.08
C ASP A 248 -4.80 1.48 23.19
N ALA A 249 -3.56 1.68 22.72
CA ALA A 249 -2.79 0.75 21.89
C ALA A 249 -3.43 0.36 20.53
N ASP A 250 -4.42 1.10 20.05
CA ASP A 250 -5.05 0.93 18.74
C ASP A 250 -4.16 1.47 17.59
N ILE A 251 -3.26 2.42 17.91
CA ILE A 251 -2.25 2.96 17.00
C ILE A 251 -0.86 2.68 17.54
N VAL A 252 0.04 2.23 16.67
CA VAL A 252 1.44 1.94 17.03
C VAL A 252 2.39 2.50 16.00
N VAL A 253 3.34 3.32 16.42
CA VAL A 253 4.45 3.79 15.58
C VAL A 253 5.69 2.97 15.88
N ARG A 254 6.17 2.21 14.91
CA ARG A 254 7.46 1.51 14.99
C ARG A 254 8.52 2.39 14.36
N TYR A 255 9.52 2.80 15.11
CA TYR A 255 10.48 3.84 14.70
C TYR A 255 11.93 3.36 14.74
N LYS A 256 12.75 4.08 14.00
CA LYS A 256 14.22 4.07 14.07
C LYS A 256 14.71 5.49 13.81
N PHE A 257 15.53 6.03 14.71
CA PHE A 257 16.25 7.30 14.54
C PHE A 257 17.62 7.09 13.92
#